data_425c2b5cced197cd5ec56131f1d4b040
#
_entry.id   425c2b5cced197cd5ec56131f1d4b040
#
_cell.length_a   1.000
_cell.length_b   1.000
_cell.length_c   1.000
_cell.angle_alpha   90.00
_cell.angle_beta   90.00
_cell.angle_gamma   90.00
#
_symmetry.space_group_name_H-M   'P 1'
#
loop_
_entity.id
_entity.type
_entity.pdbx_description
1 polymer ?
#
loop_
_entity_poly.entity_id
_entity_poly.type
_entity_poly.pdbx_seq_one_letter_code
_entity_poly.pdbx_strand_id
1 'polypeptide(L)'
;MPRFTVGSEVRARLGDPDGHTRVPRYVRGHCGEVVGLHGDWKLPDAAVRGTLVTEPVYAVRFRAADLWGHGGHDVIVELWESYLEEAEGER
;
A
#
# COMPACT_ATOMS: atom_id res chain seq x y z
N MET A 1 6.77 4.70 14.39
CA MET A 1 7.88 4.45 13.46
C MET A 1 7.39 3.78 12.22
N PRO A 2 7.70 4.30 11.04
CA PRO A 2 7.32 3.62 9.81
C PRO A 2 8.04 2.28 9.68
N ARG A 3 7.31 1.30 9.19
CA ARG A 3 7.90 -0.03 8.95
C ARG A 3 8.74 -0.08 7.69
N PHE A 4 8.43 0.80 6.74
CA PHE A 4 9.09 0.77 5.44
C PHE A 4 9.80 2.08 5.19
N THR A 5 10.85 2.04 4.39
CA THR A 5 11.58 3.24 3.99
C THR A 5 11.49 3.40 2.49
N VAL A 6 11.80 4.60 2.02
CA VAL A 6 11.85 4.84 0.58
C VAL A 6 12.87 3.88 -0.04
N GLY A 7 12.47 3.20 -1.09
CA GLY A 7 13.27 2.18 -1.74
C GLY A 7 12.89 0.77 -1.35
N SER A 8 12.06 0.61 -0.30
CA SER A 8 11.63 -0.72 0.12
C SER A 8 10.68 -1.32 -0.90
N GLU A 9 10.77 -2.63 -1.07
CA GLU A 9 9.82 -3.35 -1.89
C GLU A 9 8.71 -3.87 -1.01
N VAL A 10 7.47 -3.61 -1.39
CA VAL A 10 6.30 -3.99 -0.59
C VAL A 10 5.27 -4.61 -1.49
N ARG A 11 4.31 -5.30 -0.87
CA ARG A 11 3.20 -5.89 -1.59
C ARG A 11 1.90 -5.36 -0.98
N ALA A 12 0.98 -4.96 -1.84
CA ALA A 12 -0.34 -4.55 -1.37
C ALA A 12 -1.11 -5.80 -0.96
N ARG A 13 -1.73 -5.76 0.22
CA ARG A 13 -2.46 -6.90 0.73
C ARG A 13 -3.66 -7.19 -0.15
N LEU A 14 -4.09 -8.44 -0.14
CA LEU A 14 -5.25 -8.85 -0.92
C LEU A 14 -6.53 -8.24 -0.40
N GLY A 15 -6.56 -7.90 0.89
CA GLY A 15 -7.71 -7.28 1.48
C GLY A 15 -7.85 -7.69 2.93
N ASP A 16 -8.85 -7.11 3.57
CA ASP A 16 -9.16 -7.40 4.95
C ASP A 16 -10.10 -8.60 4.97
N PRO A 17 -9.92 -9.55 5.91
CA PRO A 17 -10.85 -10.68 6.01
C PRO A 17 -12.29 -10.26 6.21
N ASP A 18 -12.52 -9.08 6.78
CA ASP A 18 -13.86 -8.55 6.95
C ASP A 18 -14.42 -7.93 5.69
N GLY A 19 -13.64 -7.87 4.63
CA GLY A 19 -14.08 -7.27 3.40
C GLY A 19 -13.94 -5.75 3.35
N HIS A 20 -13.46 -5.15 4.40
CA HIS A 20 -13.28 -3.70 4.47
C HIS A 20 -11.84 -3.35 4.17
N THR A 21 -11.62 -2.74 3.04
CA THR A 21 -10.28 -2.31 2.68
C THR A 21 -10.37 -1.13 1.74
N ARG A 22 -9.39 -0.24 1.85
CA ARG A 22 -9.23 0.90 0.95
C ARG A 22 -8.17 0.63 -0.10
N VAL A 23 -7.66 -0.58 -0.16
CA VAL A 23 -6.66 -0.94 -1.17
C VAL A 23 -7.35 -1.02 -2.52
N PRO A 24 -6.93 -0.24 -3.51
CA PRO A 24 -7.53 -0.35 -4.84
C PRO A 24 -7.37 -1.76 -5.37
N ARG A 25 -8.44 -2.24 -5.99
CA ARG A 25 -8.48 -3.63 -6.43
C ARG A 25 -7.34 -3.97 -7.38
N TYR A 26 -6.98 -3.04 -8.26
CA TYR A 26 -6.00 -3.33 -9.30
C TYR A 26 -4.57 -3.47 -8.76
N VAL A 27 -4.30 -3.05 -7.51
CA VAL A 27 -2.95 -3.25 -6.95
C VAL A 27 -2.90 -4.37 -5.92
N ARG A 28 -4.04 -4.96 -5.55
CA ARG A 28 -4.06 -6.01 -4.52
C ARG A 28 -3.21 -7.18 -4.94
N GLY A 29 -2.31 -7.59 -4.04
CA GLY A 29 -1.43 -8.72 -4.29
C GLY A 29 -0.23 -8.40 -5.15
N HIS A 30 -0.11 -7.18 -5.66
CA HIS A 30 1.00 -6.79 -6.51
C HIS A 30 2.08 -6.12 -5.69
N CYS A 31 3.32 -6.22 -6.17
CA CYS A 31 4.46 -5.63 -5.50
C CYS A 31 4.80 -4.30 -6.12
N GLY A 32 5.28 -3.40 -5.30
CA GLY A 32 5.72 -2.10 -5.76
C GLY A 32 6.86 -1.59 -4.91
N GLU A 33 7.33 -0.40 -5.21
CA GLU A 33 8.44 0.22 -4.51
C GLU A 33 7.96 1.45 -3.79
N VAL A 34 8.34 1.60 -2.52
CA VAL A 34 8.04 2.80 -1.76
C VAL A 34 8.87 3.95 -2.32
N VAL A 35 8.20 4.99 -2.81
CA VAL A 35 8.89 6.16 -3.37
C VAL A 35 8.66 7.41 -2.55
N GLY A 36 7.81 7.36 -1.54
CA GLY A 36 7.59 8.49 -0.67
C GLY A 36 6.92 8.10 0.63
N LEU A 37 7.09 8.93 1.65
CA LEU A 37 6.46 8.74 2.95
C LEU A 37 5.75 10.04 3.27
N HIS A 38 4.44 9.96 3.51
CA HIS A 38 3.63 11.16 3.72
C HIS A 38 3.32 11.46 5.18
N GLY A 39 3.87 10.68 6.11
CA GLY A 39 3.61 10.90 7.52
C GLY A 39 2.37 10.13 7.96
N ASP A 40 1.88 10.46 9.15
CA ASP A 40 0.78 9.73 9.75
C ASP A 40 -0.54 10.39 9.42
N TRP A 41 -1.51 9.58 9.01
CA TRP A 41 -2.85 10.06 8.68
C TRP A 41 -3.88 9.19 9.37
N LYS A 42 -5.05 9.75 9.64
CA LYS A 42 -6.12 9.01 10.27
C LYS A 42 -6.57 7.87 9.35
N LEU A 43 -6.73 6.70 9.95
CA LEU A 43 -7.21 5.55 9.21
C LEU A 43 -8.73 5.63 9.16
N PRO A 44 -9.34 5.73 7.97
CA PRO A 44 -10.79 5.98 7.87
C PRO A 44 -11.64 4.91 8.54
N ASP A 45 -11.24 3.65 8.43
CA ASP A 45 -12.05 2.57 8.99
C ASP A 45 -12.05 2.61 10.51
N ALA A 46 -10.94 2.99 11.11
CA ALA A 46 -10.87 3.11 12.56
C ALA A 46 -11.71 4.29 13.03
N ALA A 47 -11.72 5.38 12.27
CA ALA A 47 -12.53 6.54 12.63
C ALA A 47 -14.01 6.21 12.66
N VAL A 48 -14.46 5.37 11.74
CA VAL A 48 -15.87 4.96 11.69
C VAL A 48 -16.26 4.23 12.97
N ARG A 49 -15.32 3.49 13.56
CA ARG A 49 -15.61 2.77 14.80
C ARG A 49 -15.36 3.61 16.04
N GLY A 50 -15.14 4.91 15.88
CA GLY A 50 -14.94 5.79 17.00
C GLY A 50 -13.56 5.76 17.61
N THR A 51 -12.64 5.07 16.99
CA THR A 51 -11.26 4.96 17.45
C THR A 51 -10.38 5.79 16.55
N LEU A 52 -9.61 6.69 17.14
CA LEU A 52 -8.66 7.50 16.37
C LEU A 52 -7.35 6.75 16.27
N VAL A 53 -7.11 6.21 15.10
CA VAL A 53 -5.86 5.51 14.82
C VAL A 53 -5.20 6.20 13.64
N THR A 54 -3.92 6.48 13.78
CA THR A 54 -3.14 7.05 12.68
C THR A 54 -2.05 6.06 12.29
N GLU A 55 -1.70 6.07 11.02
CA GLU A 55 -0.62 5.24 10.51
C GLU A 55 0.13 5.99 9.43
N PRO A 56 1.36 5.59 9.18
CA PRO A 56 2.09 6.15 8.04
C PRO A 56 1.39 5.83 6.73
N VAL A 57 1.44 6.77 5.80
CA VAL A 57 0.94 6.60 4.45
C VAL A 57 2.14 6.64 3.52
N TYR A 58 2.20 5.68 2.63
CA TYR A 58 3.32 5.55 1.69
C TYR A 58 2.84 5.77 0.26
N ALA A 59 3.67 6.45 -0.52
CA ALA A 59 3.49 6.49 -1.97
C ALA A 59 4.21 5.27 -2.53
N VAL A 60 3.49 4.40 -3.20
CA VAL A 60 4.05 3.15 -3.72
C VAL A 60 3.91 3.16 -5.22
N ARG A 61 5.02 2.90 -5.91
CA ARG A 61 5.05 2.88 -7.37
C ARG A 61 4.91 1.45 -7.86
N PHE A 62 3.92 1.25 -8.71
CA PHE A 62 3.69 -0.04 -9.38
C PHE A 62 3.92 0.15 -10.86
N ARG A 63 4.50 -0.85 -11.52
CA ARG A 63 4.67 -0.78 -12.95
C ARG A 63 3.39 -1.26 -13.64
N ALA A 64 2.91 -0.48 -14.60
CA ALA A 64 1.69 -0.84 -15.31
C ALA A 64 1.78 -2.22 -15.94
N ALA A 65 2.96 -2.59 -16.42
CA ALA A 65 3.15 -3.91 -17.01
C ALA A 65 2.91 -5.02 -16.00
N ASP A 66 3.23 -4.77 -14.72
CA ASP A 66 2.97 -5.77 -13.67
C ASP A 66 1.50 -5.85 -13.31
N LEU A 67 0.79 -4.75 -13.42
CA LEU A 67 -0.64 -4.71 -13.03
C LEU A 67 -1.53 -5.25 -14.15
N TRP A 68 -1.23 -4.90 -15.38
CA TRP A 68 -2.13 -5.20 -16.50
C TRP A 68 -1.50 -6.00 -17.62
N GLY A 69 -0.23 -6.38 -17.48
CA GLY A 69 0.44 -7.16 -18.49
C GLY A 69 0.98 -6.35 -19.66
N HIS A 70 0.80 -5.04 -19.63
CA HIS A 70 1.34 -4.15 -20.66
C HIS A 70 1.35 -2.73 -20.13
N GLY A 71 2.05 -1.87 -20.84
CA GLY A 71 2.14 -0.47 -20.47
C GLY A 71 3.57 -0.09 -20.13
N GLY A 72 3.98 1.09 -20.58
CA GLY A 72 5.33 1.57 -20.32
C GLY A 72 5.41 2.66 -19.28
N HIS A 73 4.39 2.78 -18.46
CA HIS A 73 4.36 3.83 -17.43
C HIS A 73 4.25 3.21 -16.04
N ASP A 74 4.34 4.04 -15.03
CA ASP A 74 4.19 3.62 -13.64
C ASP A 74 2.94 4.26 -13.06
N VAL A 75 2.40 3.59 -12.03
CA VAL A 75 1.23 4.09 -11.31
C VAL A 75 1.66 4.27 -9.87
N ILE A 76 1.40 5.43 -9.29
CA ILE A 76 1.72 5.69 -7.89
C ILE A 76 0.43 5.75 -7.10
N VAL A 77 0.37 4.93 -6.05
CA VAL A 77 -0.82 4.81 -5.21
C VAL A 77 -0.41 5.09 -3.78
N GLU A 78 -1.22 5.86 -3.06
CA GLU A 78 -0.98 6.14 -1.65
C GLU A 78 -1.71 5.11 -0.82
N LEU A 79 -0.96 4.41 0.03
CA LEU A 79 -1.50 3.32 0.82
C LEU A 79 -1.08 3.43 2.27
N TRP A 80 -2.00 3.13 3.18
CA TRP A 80 -1.69 3.08 4.61
C TRP A 80 -0.80 1.87 4.91
N GLU A 81 -0.01 2.00 5.95
CA GLU A 81 0.95 0.96 6.31
C GLU A 81 0.29 -0.40 6.51
N SER A 82 -0.88 -0.43 7.13
CA SER A 82 -1.55 -1.70 7.39
C SER A 82 -2.04 -2.40 6.13
N TYR A 83 -2.05 -1.70 5.01
CA TYR A 83 -2.44 -2.28 3.72
C TYR A 83 -1.25 -2.87 2.98
N LEU A 84 -0.07 -2.80 3.56
CA LEU A 84 1.17 -3.25 2.92
C LEU A 84 1.82 -4.34 3.74
N GLU A 85 2.56 -5.19 3.06
CA GLU A 85 3.39 -6.20 3.72
C GLU A 85 4.71 -6.25 2.97
N GLU A 86 5.71 -6.84 3.59
CA GLU A 86 7.00 -6.97 2.93
C GLU A 86 6.86 -7.88 1.74
N ALA A 87 7.43 -7.46 0.62
CA ALA A 87 7.48 -8.33 -0.54
C ALA A 87 8.40 -9.49 -0.21
N GLU A 88 7.95 -10.71 -0.51
CA GLU A 88 8.76 -11.86 -0.26
C GLU A 88 9.78 -11.93 -1.32
N GLY A 89 10.83 -11.69 -0.93
CA GLY A 89 11.79 -11.54 -1.80
C GLY A 89 12.35 -12.48 -2.57
N GLU A 90 12.58 -12.24 -2.80
CA GLU A 90 13.05 -12.64 -3.10
C GLU A 90 14.17 -12.59 -3.00
N ARG A 91 14.77 -12.82 -2.92
CA ARG A 91 15.80 -12.68 -2.65
C ARG A 91 16.39 -13.58 -2.64
#